data_53c76c152702778d47b7eb30277c411b
#
_entry.id   53c76c152702778d47b7eb30277c411b
#
_cell.length_a   1.000
_cell.length_b   1.000
_cell.length_c   1.000
_cell.angle_alpha   90.00
_cell.angle_beta   90.00
_cell.angle_gamma   90.00
#
_symmetry.space_group_name_H-M   'P 1'
#
loop_
_entity.id
_entity.type
_entity.pdbx_description
1 polymer ?
#
loop_
_entity_poly.entity_id
_entity_poly.type
_entity_poly.pdbx_seq_one_letter_code
_entity_poly.pdbx_strand_id
1 'polypeptide(L)'
;MKIERFEDIEAWKKGRELAKDIYAVTGKGEFAKDYGLRDQIQRATVSIMANIAEGFDANSDGEFVRFLRYALRSATEVQSHLYVAADQGYISGEDFTQLYDQATEAKKLISGFIRYLRD
;
A
#
# COMPACT_ATOMS: atom_id res chain seq x y z
N MET A 1 -7.93 6.09 21.10
CA MET A 1 -8.96 5.66 20.14
C MET A 1 -9.06 4.14 20.14
N LYS A 2 -10.27 3.65 20.18
CA LYS A 2 -10.50 2.22 20.20
C LYS A 2 -10.73 1.69 18.79
N ILE A 3 -9.99 0.64 18.44
CA ILE A 3 -10.12 -0.01 17.13
C ILE A 3 -10.89 -1.29 17.33
N GLU A 4 -12.09 -1.36 16.73
CA GLU A 4 -12.97 -2.52 16.87
C GLU A 4 -12.94 -3.42 15.64
N ARG A 5 -12.53 -2.88 14.51
CA ARG A 5 -12.49 -3.61 13.25
C ARG A 5 -11.36 -3.05 12.40
N PHE A 6 -10.85 -3.85 11.45
CA PHE A 6 -9.69 -3.39 10.67
C PHE A 6 -10.01 -2.13 9.86
N GLU A 7 -11.28 -1.93 9.47
CA GLU A 7 -11.68 -0.75 8.70
C GLU A 7 -11.52 0.55 9.49
N ASP A 8 -11.35 0.46 10.82
CA ASP A 8 -11.09 1.65 11.64
C ASP A 8 -9.62 2.08 11.63
N ILE A 9 -8.74 1.23 11.10
CA ILE A 9 -7.30 1.49 11.11
C ILE A 9 -6.97 2.49 10.01
N GLU A 10 -6.37 3.64 10.38
CA GLU A 10 -6.06 4.69 9.41
C GLU A 10 -5.11 4.21 8.31
N ALA A 11 -4.13 3.37 8.67
CA ALA A 11 -3.22 2.80 7.68
C ALA A 11 -3.97 1.96 6.65
N TRP A 12 -4.98 1.21 7.07
CA TRP A 12 -5.80 0.41 6.15
C TRP A 12 -6.58 1.32 5.19
N LYS A 13 -7.16 2.39 5.72
CA LYS A 13 -7.92 3.34 4.90
C LYS A 13 -7.01 3.99 3.86
N LYS A 14 -5.80 4.35 4.24
CA LYS A 14 -4.83 4.94 3.32
C LYS A 14 -4.40 3.94 2.24
N GLY A 15 -4.23 2.68 2.63
CA GLY A 15 -3.94 1.61 1.67
C GLY A 15 -5.05 1.45 0.66
N ARG A 16 -6.31 1.56 1.11
CA ARG A 16 -7.47 1.48 0.23
C ARG A 16 -7.51 2.61 -0.79
N GLU A 17 -7.23 3.84 -0.34
CA GLU A 17 -7.15 4.99 -1.25
C GLU A 17 -6.09 4.78 -2.31
N LEU A 18 -4.91 4.33 -1.88
CA LEU A 18 -3.81 4.06 -2.80
C LEU A 18 -4.20 3.00 -3.83
N ALA A 19 -4.84 1.92 -3.36
CA ALA A 19 -5.28 0.84 -4.25
C ALA A 19 -6.25 1.37 -5.31
N LYS A 20 -7.22 2.20 -4.89
CA LYS A 20 -8.18 2.78 -5.81
C LYS A 20 -7.47 3.59 -6.90
N ASP A 21 -6.49 4.41 -6.51
CA ASP A 21 -5.80 5.27 -7.45
C ASP A 21 -4.82 4.49 -8.33
N ILE A 22 -4.17 3.45 -7.80
CA ILE A 22 -3.32 2.56 -8.59
C ILE A 22 -4.16 1.85 -9.67
N TYR A 23 -5.33 1.32 -9.29
CA TYR A 23 -6.19 0.66 -10.27
C TYR A 23 -6.65 1.63 -11.35
N ALA A 24 -6.88 2.89 -10.98
CA ALA A 24 -7.29 3.90 -11.97
C ALA A 24 -6.20 4.13 -13.03
N VAL A 25 -4.93 4.27 -12.63
CA VAL A 25 -3.86 4.53 -13.61
C VAL A 25 -3.44 3.27 -14.36
N THR A 26 -3.50 2.10 -13.71
CA THR A 26 -3.09 0.84 -14.37
C THR A 26 -4.15 0.31 -15.34
N GLY A 27 -5.35 0.85 -15.30
CA GLY A 27 -6.43 0.44 -16.21
C GLY A 27 -6.50 1.23 -17.48
N LYS A 28 -5.57 2.16 -17.74
CA LYS A 28 -5.62 3.05 -18.89
C LYS A 28 -4.35 2.99 -19.74
N GLY A 29 -4.52 3.28 -21.02
CA GLY A 29 -3.41 3.53 -21.94
C GLY A 29 -2.43 2.37 -22.01
N GLU A 30 -1.17 2.71 -22.19
CA GLU A 30 -0.11 1.71 -22.35
C GLU A 30 0.16 0.92 -21.07
N PHE A 31 -0.09 1.54 -19.90
CA PHE A 31 0.08 0.83 -18.63
C PHE A 31 -0.82 -0.41 -18.58
N ALA A 32 -2.06 -0.28 -19.05
CA ALA A 32 -3.01 -1.39 -19.04
C ALA A 32 -2.53 -2.57 -19.89
N LYS A 33 -1.65 -2.33 -20.85
CA LYS A 33 -1.13 -3.36 -21.75
C LYS A 33 0.15 -4.02 -21.24
N ASP A 34 0.82 -3.41 -20.28
CA ASP A 34 1.99 -4.01 -19.66
C ASP A 34 1.50 -4.91 -18.53
N TYR A 35 1.09 -6.11 -18.90
CA TYR A 35 0.44 -7.03 -17.96
C TYR A 35 1.33 -7.39 -16.77
N GLY A 36 2.64 -7.54 -17.04
CA GLY A 36 3.57 -7.89 -15.96
C GLY A 36 3.67 -6.82 -14.89
N LEU A 37 3.95 -5.58 -15.28
CA LEU A 37 4.07 -4.48 -14.33
C LEU A 37 2.74 -4.16 -13.68
N ARG A 38 1.67 -4.12 -14.50
CA ARG A 38 0.33 -3.85 -14.00
C ARG A 38 -0.05 -4.82 -12.88
N ASP A 39 0.15 -6.11 -13.12
CA ASP A 39 -0.24 -7.12 -12.14
C ASP A 39 0.61 -7.04 -10.88
N GLN A 40 1.91 -6.78 -11.02
CA GLN A 40 2.79 -6.68 -9.86
C GLN A 40 2.42 -5.50 -8.97
N ILE A 41 2.19 -4.32 -9.56
CA ILE A 41 1.88 -3.14 -8.75
C ILE A 41 0.50 -3.26 -8.10
N GLN A 42 -0.46 -3.85 -8.81
CA GLN A 42 -1.79 -4.10 -8.25
C GLN A 42 -1.71 -5.06 -7.07
N ARG A 43 -0.97 -6.16 -7.21
CA ARG A 43 -0.81 -7.13 -6.13
C ARG A 43 -0.13 -6.51 -4.92
N ALA A 44 0.94 -5.74 -5.15
CA ALA A 44 1.66 -5.11 -4.04
C ALA A 44 0.75 -4.15 -3.29
N THR A 45 -0.07 -3.39 -4.01
CA THR A 45 -0.97 -2.43 -3.39
C THR A 45 -2.05 -3.13 -2.55
N VAL A 46 -2.68 -4.16 -3.11
CA VAL A 46 -3.70 -4.93 -2.38
C VAL A 46 -3.07 -5.61 -1.17
N SER A 47 -1.82 -6.05 -1.27
CA SER A 47 -1.10 -6.69 -0.18
C SER A 47 -0.92 -5.77 1.04
N ILE A 48 -0.82 -4.45 0.82
CA ILE A 48 -0.76 -3.50 1.95
C ILE A 48 -2.00 -3.67 2.82
N MET A 49 -3.17 -3.59 2.19
CA MET A 49 -4.45 -3.70 2.89
C MET A 49 -4.64 -5.06 3.54
N ALA A 50 -4.35 -6.12 2.77
CA ALA A 50 -4.57 -7.48 3.23
C ALA A 50 -3.74 -7.78 4.47
N ASN A 51 -2.48 -7.36 4.49
CA ASN A 51 -1.62 -7.62 5.64
C ASN A 51 -2.06 -6.86 6.88
N ILE A 52 -2.54 -5.64 6.73
CA ILE A 52 -3.06 -4.89 7.88
C ILE A 52 -4.28 -5.60 8.45
N ALA A 53 -5.20 -6.02 7.59
CA ALA A 53 -6.43 -6.69 8.02
C ALA A 53 -6.13 -8.03 8.70
N GLU A 54 -5.24 -8.84 8.09
CA GLU A 54 -4.85 -10.13 8.65
C GLU A 54 -4.12 -9.96 9.97
N GLY A 55 -3.30 -8.93 10.08
CA GLY A 55 -2.60 -8.62 11.32
C GLY A 55 -3.54 -8.27 12.45
N PHE A 56 -4.59 -7.51 12.13
CA PHE A 56 -5.61 -7.14 13.13
C PHE A 56 -6.31 -8.39 13.69
N ASP A 57 -6.47 -9.41 12.84
CA ASP A 57 -7.16 -10.65 13.21
C ASP A 57 -6.21 -11.65 13.89
N ALA A 58 -4.95 -11.31 14.04
CA ALA A 58 -3.95 -12.20 14.62
C ALA A 58 -4.12 -12.33 16.13
N ASN A 59 -3.50 -13.35 16.71
CA ASN A 59 -3.71 -13.72 18.12
C ASN A 59 -2.89 -12.89 19.10
N SER A 60 -1.93 -12.12 18.65
CA SER A 60 -1.05 -11.37 19.54
C SER A 60 -0.53 -10.11 18.85
N ASP A 61 -0.08 -9.15 19.68
CA ASP A 61 0.52 -7.93 19.14
C ASP A 61 1.78 -8.23 18.36
N GLY A 62 2.54 -9.23 18.76
CA GLY A 62 3.75 -9.65 18.01
C GLY A 62 3.43 -10.10 16.60
N GLU A 63 2.37 -10.91 16.45
CA GLU A 63 1.92 -11.33 15.13
C GLU A 63 1.38 -10.15 14.32
N PHE A 64 0.66 -9.26 14.97
CA PHE A 64 0.15 -8.06 14.30
C PHE A 64 1.31 -7.23 13.74
N VAL A 65 2.35 -7.01 14.56
CA VAL A 65 3.55 -6.28 14.11
C VAL A 65 4.20 -6.97 12.92
N ARG A 66 4.25 -8.29 12.92
CA ARG A 66 4.83 -9.06 11.80
C ARG A 66 4.09 -8.76 10.49
N PHE A 67 2.75 -8.81 10.52
CA PHE A 67 1.94 -8.50 9.35
C PHE A 67 2.07 -7.04 8.93
N LEU A 68 2.17 -6.13 9.88
CA LEU A 68 2.39 -4.71 9.57
C LEU A 68 3.74 -4.50 8.87
N ARG A 69 4.77 -5.27 9.22
CA ARG A 69 6.05 -5.20 8.52
C ARG A 69 5.94 -5.70 7.10
N TYR A 70 5.13 -6.72 6.85
CA TYR A 70 4.86 -7.16 5.48
C TYR A 70 4.16 -6.05 4.69
N ALA A 71 3.22 -5.34 5.31
CA ALA A 71 2.55 -4.21 4.66
C ALA A 71 3.54 -3.12 4.29
N LEU A 72 4.53 -2.83 5.17
CA LEU A 72 5.58 -1.85 4.86
C LEU A 72 6.38 -2.26 3.62
N ARG A 73 6.74 -3.54 3.54
CA ARG A 73 7.49 -4.05 2.39
C ARG A 73 6.68 -3.91 1.11
N SER A 74 5.39 -4.19 1.19
CA SER A 74 4.51 -4.06 0.03
C SER A 74 4.41 -2.61 -0.45
N ALA A 75 4.35 -1.66 0.49
CA ALA A 75 4.30 -0.24 0.14
C ALA A 75 5.60 0.21 -0.54
N THR A 76 6.74 -0.28 -0.06
CA THR A 76 8.02 -0.01 -0.70
C THR A 76 8.07 -0.59 -2.10
N GLU A 77 7.50 -1.79 -2.28
CA GLU A 77 7.43 -2.43 -3.60
C GLU A 77 6.60 -1.59 -4.56
N VAL A 78 5.47 -1.04 -4.11
CA VAL A 78 4.66 -0.13 -4.93
C VAL A 78 5.51 1.06 -5.39
N GLN A 79 6.28 1.64 -4.48
CA GLN A 79 7.13 2.80 -4.82
C GLN A 79 8.18 2.45 -5.85
N SER A 80 8.78 1.27 -5.73
CA SER A 80 9.76 0.80 -6.71
C SER A 80 9.12 0.63 -8.09
N HIS A 81 7.94 0.03 -8.14
CA HIS A 81 7.23 -0.15 -9.43
C HIS A 81 6.79 1.17 -10.05
N LEU A 82 6.51 2.19 -9.23
CA LEU A 82 6.14 3.51 -9.75
C LEU A 82 7.28 4.14 -10.56
N TYR A 83 8.54 3.90 -10.17
CA TYR A 83 9.68 4.38 -10.96
C TYR A 83 9.69 3.74 -12.35
N VAL A 84 9.44 2.44 -12.41
CA VAL A 84 9.39 1.75 -13.70
C VAL A 84 8.28 2.33 -14.56
N ALA A 85 7.11 2.55 -13.98
CA ALA A 85 5.97 3.13 -14.71
C ALA A 85 6.28 4.52 -15.24
N ALA A 86 6.93 5.35 -14.41
CA ALA A 86 7.33 6.70 -14.82
C ALA A 86 8.36 6.66 -15.96
N ASP A 87 9.36 5.77 -15.83
CA ASP A 87 10.40 5.64 -16.85
C ASP A 87 9.83 5.21 -18.19
N GLN A 88 8.78 4.39 -18.19
CA GLN A 88 8.14 3.94 -19.42
C GLN A 88 7.13 4.97 -19.97
N GLY A 89 6.91 6.07 -19.25
CA GLY A 89 5.95 7.07 -19.65
C GLY A 89 4.49 6.65 -19.44
N TYR A 90 4.25 5.67 -18.60
CA TYR A 90 2.88 5.19 -18.34
C TYR A 90 2.08 6.13 -17.46
N ILE A 91 2.76 6.92 -16.63
CA ILE A 91 2.12 7.88 -15.74
C ILE A 91 2.85 9.22 -15.85
N SER A 92 2.13 10.30 -15.58
CA SER A 92 2.71 11.65 -15.57
C SER A 92 3.57 11.85 -14.32
N GLY A 93 4.38 12.91 -14.34
CA GLY A 93 5.13 13.31 -13.15
C GLY A 93 4.22 13.64 -11.97
N GLU A 94 3.06 14.24 -12.27
CA GLU A 94 2.04 14.54 -11.26
C GLU A 94 1.49 13.26 -10.63
N ASP A 95 1.11 12.31 -11.47
CA ASP A 95 0.59 11.03 -10.98
C ASP A 95 1.64 10.29 -10.16
N PHE A 96 2.89 10.28 -10.65
CA PHE A 96 3.98 9.65 -9.90
C PHE A 96 4.09 10.26 -8.49
N THR A 97 4.16 11.59 -8.41
CA THR A 97 4.32 12.27 -7.12
C THR A 97 3.17 11.96 -6.19
N GLN A 98 1.94 12.03 -6.71
CA GLN A 98 0.75 11.77 -5.90
C GLN A 98 0.76 10.34 -5.34
N LEU A 99 0.99 9.37 -6.21
CA LEU A 99 0.95 7.95 -5.81
C LEU A 99 2.11 7.60 -4.88
N TYR A 100 3.29 8.13 -5.17
CA TYR A 100 4.47 7.92 -4.32
C TYR A 100 4.21 8.48 -2.92
N ASP A 101 3.67 9.69 -2.85
CA ASP A 101 3.40 10.35 -1.57
C ASP A 101 2.32 9.60 -0.77
N GLN A 102 1.30 9.07 -1.46
CA GLN A 102 0.29 8.26 -0.80
C GLN A 102 0.90 7.01 -0.18
N ALA A 103 1.83 6.37 -0.88
CA ALA A 103 2.52 5.19 -0.34
C ALA A 103 3.40 5.59 0.85
N THR A 104 4.08 6.73 0.79
CA THR A 104 4.87 7.24 1.92
C THR A 104 3.98 7.48 3.13
N GLU A 105 2.82 8.06 2.93
CA GLU A 105 1.86 8.33 4.00
C GLU A 105 1.39 7.02 4.63
N ALA A 106 1.08 6.02 3.81
CA ALA A 106 0.71 4.69 4.32
C ALA A 106 1.83 4.11 5.18
N LYS A 107 3.08 4.22 4.72
CA LYS A 107 4.24 3.71 5.47
C LYS A 107 4.38 4.41 6.82
N LYS A 108 4.16 5.70 6.87
CA LYS A 108 4.23 6.46 8.14
C LYS A 108 3.17 6.00 9.12
N LEU A 109 1.95 5.79 8.63
CA LEU A 109 0.85 5.32 9.47
C LEU A 109 1.11 3.91 9.99
N ILE A 110 1.61 3.03 9.11
CA ILE A 110 1.95 1.66 9.50
C ILE A 110 3.05 1.67 10.56
N SER A 111 4.11 2.44 10.33
CA SER A 111 5.24 2.52 11.27
C SER A 111 4.79 3.08 12.63
N GLY A 112 3.92 4.08 12.60
CA GLY A 112 3.37 4.64 13.84
C GLY A 112 2.55 3.63 14.62
N PHE A 113 1.79 2.80 13.89
CA PHE A 113 1.00 1.76 14.53
C PHE A 113 1.89 0.66 15.13
N ILE A 114 2.97 0.30 14.43
CA ILE A 114 3.94 -0.67 14.96
C ILE A 114 4.49 -0.15 16.30
N ARG A 115 4.88 1.12 16.34
CA ARG A 115 5.40 1.71 17.58
C ARG A 115 4.37 1.67 18.69
N TYR A 116 3.12 2.00 18.38
CA TYR A 116 2.02 1.96 19.34
C TYR A 116 1.84 0.54 19.93
N LEU A 117 1.90 -0.48 19.07
CA LEU A 117 1.69 -1.86 19.53
C LEU A 117 2.85 -2.39 20.36
N ARG A 118 4.05 -1.87 20.13
CA ARG A 118 5.25 -2.35 20.85
C ARG A 118 5.46 -1.66 22.18
N ASP A 119 4.88 -0.49 22.35
CA ASP A 119 4.97 0.27 23.58
C ASP A 119 3.83 -0.09 24.52
#